data_2ea083e7d1beda092ecff9671e2e8595
#
_entry.id   2ea083e7d1beda092ecff9671e2e8595
#
_cell.length_a   1.000
_cell.length_b   1.000
_cell.length_c   1.000
_cell.angle_alpha   90.00
_cell.angle_beta   90.00
_cell.angle_gamma   90.00
#
_symmetry.space_group_name_H-M   'P 1'
#
loop_
_entity.id
_entity.type
_entity.pdbx_description
1 polymer ?
#
loop_
_entity_poly.entity_id
_entity_poly.type
_entity_poly.pdbx_seq_one_letter_code
_entity_poly.pdbx_strand_id
1 'polypeptide(L)'
;MNPFRDQEKFMKACDQSVGTHNEAQYKLYLNLIKEEVEEHATAFATRDTVEELDALIDILVVTIGAIHSAGFDAEGAWKEVMKTNFAKIEADGKVRKREDGKVLKPLGWVAPNLTPFLTKE
;
A
#
# COMPACT_ATOMS: atom_id res chain seq x y z
N MET A 1 -10.53 2.27 13.90
CA MET A 1 -9.06 2.28 13.76
C MET A 1 -8.68 1.67 12.42
N ASN A 2 -7.79 2.29 11.67
CA ASN A 2 -7.32 1.73 10.41
C ASN A 2 -5.82 2.03 10.24
N PRO A 3 -5.12 1.26 9.40
CA PRO A 3 -3.67 1.42 9.25
C PRO A 3 -3.24 2.81 8.79
N PHE A 4 -4.04 3.46 7.95
CA PHE A 4 -3.70 4.79 7.43
C PHE A 4 -3.73 5.84 8.55
N ARG A 5 -4.74 5.79 9.39
CA ARG A 5 -4.87 6.71 10.52
C ARG A 5 -3.90 6.40 11.63
N ASP A 6 -3.62 5.13 11.87
CA ASP A 6 -2.63 4.71 12.85
C ASP A 6 -1.25 5.27 12.48
N GLN A 7 -0.85 5.13 11.21
CA GLN A 7 0.43 5.65 10.75
C GLN A 7 0.46 7.17 10.75
N GLU A 8 -0.64 7.83 10.41
CA GLU A 8 -0.74 9.29 10.51
C GLU A 8 -0.47 9.76 11.93
N LYS A 9 -1.10 9.12 12.90
CA LYS A 9 -0.92 9.44 14.33
C LYS A 9 0.54 9.28 14.75
N PHE A 10 1.18 8.19 14.32
CA PHE A 10 2.58 7.92 14.65
C PHE A 10 3.50 8.97 14.00
N MET A 11 3.28 9.27 12.73
CA MET A 11 4.08 10.25 11.99
C MET A 11 3.98 11.64 12.63
N LYS A 12 2.78 12.06 13.04
CA LYS A 12 2.59 13.34 13.74
C LYS A 12 3.36 13.37 15.04
N ALA A 13 3.41 12.27 15.77
CA ALA A 13 4.20 12.16 17.00
C ALA A 13 5.70 12.24 16.72
N CYS A 14 6.13 11.92 15.50
CA CYS A 14 7.52 12.04 15.04
C CYS A 14 7.83 13.41 14.41
N ASP A 15 6.92 14.38 14.53
CA ASP A 15 7.02 15.70 13.88
C ASP A 15 7.13 15.62 12.35
N GLN A 16 6.53 14.61 11.76
CA GLN A 16 6.46 14.46 10.32
C GLN A 16 5.18 15.06 9.76
N SER A 17 5.23 15.52 8.52
CA SER A 17 4.04 16.05 7.85
C SER A 17 3.19 14.94 7.25
N VAL A 18 1.88 15.17 7.19
CA VAL A 18 0.90 14.25 6.62
C VAL A 18 -0.09 15.06 5.78
N GLY A 19 -0.38 14.59 4.58
CA GLY A 19 -1.39 15.22 3.75
C GLY A 19 -0.89 16.39 2.90
N THR A 20 0.38 16.71 2.99
CA THR A 20 1.06 17.69 2.13
C THR A 20 2.33 17.05 1.58
N HIS A 21 2.69 17.40 0.34
CA HIS A 21 3.88 16.82 -0.27
C HIS A 21 5.15 17.33 0.44
N ASN A 22 5.95 16.40 0.92
CA ASN A 22 7.26 16.66 1.54
C ASN A 22 8.28 15.77 0.86
N GLU A 23 9.04 16.33 -0.06
CA GLU A 23 9.95 15.57 -0.92
C GLU A 23 11.02 14.82 -0.13
N ALA A 24 11.66 15.48 0.83
CA ALA A 24 12.71 14.85 1.64
C ALA A 24 12.15 13.69 2.47
N GLN A 25 11.00 13.88 3.09
CA GLN A 25 10.33 12.85 3.88
C GLN A 25 9.85 11.69 3.00
N TYR A 26 9.33 12.00 1.81
CA TYR A 26 8.93 10.99 0.84
C TYR A 26 10.11 10.10 0.44
N LYS A 27 11.25 10.72 0.11
CA LYS A 27 12.47 9.98 -0.23
C LYS A 27 12.97 9.11 0.93
N LEU A 28 12.85 9.58 2.17
CA LEU A 28 13.18 8.78 3.35
C LEU A 28 12.34 7.51 3.37
N TYR A 29 11.03 7.64 3.21
CA TYR A 29 10.14 6.46 3.23
C TYR A 29 10.38 5.52 2.05
N LEU A 30 10.73 6.04 0.86
CA LEU A 30 11.11 5.18 -0.26
C LEU A 30 12.34 4.33 0.07
N ASN A 31 13.33 4.89 0.76
CA ASN A 31 14.49 4.14 1.22
C ASN A 31 14.13 3.12 2.28
N LEU A 32 13.23 3.48 3.20
CA LEU A 32 12.77 2.55 4.23
C LEU A 32 12.02 1.36 3.63
N ILE A 33 11.23 1.57 2.56
CA ILE A 33 10.59 0.47 1.85
C ILE A 33 11.64 -0.52 1.33
N LYS A 34 12.72 -0.02 0.72
CA LYS A 34 13.79 -0.87 0.21
C LYS A 34 14.45 -1.68 1.34
N GLU A 35 14.74 -1.02 2.47
CA GLU A 35 15.35 -1.68 3.63
C GLU A 35 14.47 -2.81 4.16
N GLU A 36 13.15 -2.56 4.29
CA GLU A 36 12.21 -3.56 4.81
C GLU A 36 12.05 -4.74 3.85
N VAL A 37 12.06 -4.49 2.55
CA VAL A 37 12.02 -5.57 1.55
C VAL A 37 13.26 -6.46 1.65
N GLU A 38 14.44 -5.87 1.86
CA GLU A 38 15.68 -6.62 2.05
C GLU A 38 15.65 -7.42 3.35
N GLU A 39 15.15 -6.84 4.44
CA GLU A 39 15.00 -7.53 5.71
C GLU A 39 14.06 -8.74 5.57
N HIS A 40 12.96 -8.56 4.83
CA HIS A 40 12.04 -9.68 4.55
C HIS A 40 12.75 -10.80 3.80
N ALA A 41 13.54 -10.47 2.78
CA ALA A 41 14.26 -11.47 1.99
C ALA A 41 15.23 -12.28 2.88
N THR A 42 15.93 -11.61 3.79
CA THR A 42 16.84 -12.26 4.73
C THR A 42 16.06 -13.15 5.70
N ALA A 43 14.96 -12.67 6.26
CA ALA A 43 14.12 -13.44 7.18
C ALA A 43 13.56 -14.70 6.51
N PHE A 44 13.12 -14.58 5.27
CA PHE A 44 12.61 -15.71 4.49
C PHE A 44 13.72 -16.73 4.21
N ALA A 45 14.90 -16.25 3.81
CA ALA A 45 16.05 -17.13 3.51
C ALA A 45 16.54 -17.90 4.74
N THR A 46 16.45 -17.29 5.92
CA THR A 46 16.89 -17.90 7.20
C THR A 46 15.76 -18.60 7.94
N ARG A 47 14.56 -18.66 7.35
CA ARG A 47 13.38 -19.32 7.96
C ARG A 47 12.98 -18.73 9.31
N ASP A 48 13.20 -17.45 9.50
CA ASP A 48 12.77 -16.73 10.70
C ASP A 48 11.37 -16.17 10.48
N THR A 49 10.35 -16.93 10.83
CA THR A 49 8.95 -16.56 10.54
C THR A 49 8.47 -15.38 11.34
N VAL A 50 8.98 -15.15 12.54
CA VAL A 50 8.63 -13.97 13.33
C VAL A 50 9.15 -12.71 12.64
N GLU A 51 10.42 -12.70 12.24
CA GLU A 51 11.01 -11.59 11.51
C GLU A 51 10.39 -11.40 10.14
N GLU A 52 9.98 -12.49 9.49
CA GLU A 52 9.29 -12.45 8.20
C GLU A 52 7.96 -11.68 8.32
N LEU A 53 7.17 -11.99 9.35
CA LEU A 53 5.91 -11.28 9.59
C LEU A 53 6.15 -9.82 9.96
N ASP A 54 7.13 -9.56 10.84
CA ASP A 54 7.48 -8.21 11.24
C ASP A 54 7.87 -7.36 10.02
N ALA A 55 8.70 -7.90 9.14
CA ALA A 55 9.13 -7.20 7.93
C ALA A 55 7.95 -6.91 6.98
N LEU A 56 7.01 -7.86 6.84
CA LEU A 56 5.82 -7.63 5.99
C LEU A 56 4.96 -6.52 6.54
N ILE A 57 4.75 -6.48 7.85
CA ILE A 57 3.99 -5.40 8.49
C ILE A 57 4.74 -4.07 8.34
N ASP A 58 6.05 -4.07 8.54
CA ASP A 58 6.86 -2.85 8.38
C ASP A 58 6.84 -2.33 6.93
N ILE A 59 6.80 -3.23 5.93
CA ILE A 59 6.61 -2.82 4.53
C ILE A 59 5.29 -2.05 4.37
N LEU A 60 4.21 -2.52 4.99
CA LEU A 60 2.94 -1.80 4.97
C LEU A 60 3.06 -0.43 5.65
N VAL A 61 3.65 -0.40 6.83
CA VAL A 61 3.82 0.84 7.62
C VAL A 61 4.57 1.89 6.81
N VAL A 62 5.73 1.55 6.27
CA VAL A 62 6.56 2.53 5.55
C VAL A 62 5.99 2.88 4.18
N THR A 63 5.23 1.97 3.55
CA THR A 63 4.52 2.29 2.31
C THR A 63 3.41 3.32 2.56
N ILE A 64 2.65 3.15 3.63
CA ILE A 64 1.65 4.14 4.04
C ILE A 64 2.34 5.46 4.39
N GLY A 65 3.50 5.40 5.05
CA GLY A 65 4.31 6.58 5.34
C GLY A 65 4.69 7.34 4.07
N ALA A 66 5.08 6.63 3.02
CA ALA A 66 5.39 7.24 1.73
C ALA A 66 4.17 7.94 1.12
N ILE A 67 3.00 7.29 1.17
CA ILE A 67 1.76 7.86 0.64
C ILE A 67 1.41 9.16 1.36
N HIS A 68 1.47 9.15 2.69
CA HIS A 68 1.20 10.35 3.50
C HIS A 68 2.21 11.47 3.23
N SER A 69 3.48 11.11 3.06
CA SER A 69 4.55 12.07 2.79
C SER A 69 4.44 12.72 1.42
N ALA A 70 3.84 12.03 0.46
CA ALA A 70 3.57 12.57 -0.87
C ALA A 70 2.34 13.49 -0.90
N GLY A 71 1.55 13.50 0.17
CA GLY A 71 0.32 14.30 0.24
C GLY A 71 -0.89 13.64 -0.40
N PHE A 72 -0.82 12.36 -0.73
CA PHE A 72 -1.93 11.63 -1.36
C PHE A 72 -3.04 11.32 -0.36
N ASP A 73 -4.25 11.16 -0.88
CA ASP A 73 -5.39 10.63 -0.12
C ASP A 73 -5.32 9.10 -0.12
N ALA A 74 -4.70 8.54 0.91
CA ALA A 74 -4.48 7.10 1.01
C ALA A 74 -5.79 6.32 1.10
N GLU A 75 -6.73 6.76 1.92
CA GLU A 75 -8.00 6.05 2.12
C GLU A 75 -8.86 6.08 0.85
N GLY A 76 -8.93 7.24 0.18
CA GLY A 76 -9.67 7.36 -1.07
C GLY A 76 -9.08 6.50 -2.17
N ALA A 77 -7.75 6.52 -2.32
CA ALA A 77 -7.06 5.69 -3.30
C ALA A 77 -7.25 4.19 -3.03
N TRP A 78 -7.18 3.79 -1.77
CA TRP A 78 -7.43 2.39 -1.37
C TRP A 78 -8.83 1.94 -1.79
N LYS A 79 -9.84 2.75 -1.47
CA LYS A 79 -11.22 2.43 -1.83
C LYS A 79 -11.40 2.28 -3.34
N GLU A 80 -10.79 3.18 -4.11
CA GLU A 80 -10.88 3.13 -5.57
C GLU A 80 -10.22 1.87 -6.13
N VAL A 81 -9.02 1.53 -5.67
CA VAL A 81 -8.32 0.33 -6.12
C VAL A 81 -9.10 -0.92 -5.75
N MET A 82 -9.62 -1.00 -4.52
CA MET A 82 -10.38 -2.17 -4.10
C MET A 82 -11.71 -2.28 -4.84
N LYS A 83 -12.35 -1.17 -5.17
CA LYS A 83 -13.55 -1.16 -6.01
C LYS A 83 -13.26 -1.83 -7.36
N THR A 84 -12.14 -1.48 -8.00
CA THR A 84 -11.77 -2.09 -9.29
C THR A 84 -11.33 -3.54 -9.13
N ASN A 85 -10.72 -3.90 -8.01
CA ASN A 85 -10.40 -5.30 -7.71
C ASN A 85 -11.67 -6.13 -7.52
N PHE A 86 -12.64 -5.61 -6.77
CA PHE A 86 -13.91 -6.30 -6.58
C PHE A 86 -14.69 -6.44 -7.90
N ALA A 87 -14.53 -5.50 -8.82
CA ALA A 87 -15.14 -5.58 -10.15
C ALA A 87 -14.58 -6.73 -11.01
N LYS A 88 -13.46 -7.33 -10.61
CA LYS A 88 -12.92 -8.54 -11.25
C LYS A 88 -13.68 -9.81 -10.83
N ILE A 89 -14.44 -9.74 -9.75
CA ILE A 89 -15.26 -10.85 -9.25
C ILE A 89 -16.48 -10.97 -10.18
N GLU A 90 -16.66 -12.13 -10.79
CA GLU A 90 -17.73 -12.35 -11.74
C GLU A 90 -19.02 -12.78 -11.03
N ALA A 91 -20.10 -12.96 -11.80
CA ALA A 91 -21.43 -13.24 -11.26
C ALA A 91 -21.49 -14.51 -10.39
N ASP A 92 -20.59 -15.46 -10.62
CA ASP A 92 -20.49 -16.69 -9.82
C ASP A 92 -19.75 -16.50 -8.50
N GLY A 93 -19.32 -15.25 -8.18
CA GLY A 93 -18.57 -14.93 -6.98
C GLY A 93 -17.08 -15.26 -7.06
N LYS A 94 -16.59 -15.61 -8.24
CA LYS A 94 -15.19 -16.01 -8.44
C LYS A 94 -14.52 -15.12 -9.46
N VAL A 95 -13.19 -15.07 -9.39
CA VAL A 95 -12.34 -14.39 -10.38
C VAL A 95 -11.80 -15.44 -11.36
N ARG A 96 -11.54 -15.00 -12.60
CA ARG A 96 -10.81 -15.80 -13.57
C ARG A 96 -9.33 -15.66 -13.34
N LYS A 97 -8.59 -16.74 -13.51
CA LYS A 97 -7.14 -16.75 -13.29
C LYS A 97 -6.43 -17.32 -14.51
N ARG A 98 -5.24 -16.78 -14.75
CA ARG A 98 -4.25 -17.35 -15.67
C ARG A 98 -3.68 -18.63 -15.07
N GLU A 99 -2.98 -19.44 -15.87
CA GLU A 99 -2.39 -20.70 -15.38
C GLU A 99 -1.45 -20.51 -14.19
N ASP A 100 -0.74 -19.39 -14.14
CA ASP A 100 0.17 -19.06 -13.03
C ASP A 100 -0.55 -18.52 -11.78
N GLY A 101 -1.88 -18.43 -11.82
CA GLY A 101 -2.71 -17.92 -10.72
C GLY A 101 -2.98 -16.43 -10.76
N LYS A 102 -2.45 -15.71 -11.74
CA LYS A 102 -2.70 -14.28 -11.87
C LYS A 102 -4.16 -14.03 -12.26
N VAL A 103 -4.82 -13.11 -11.54
CA VAL A 103 -6.21 -12.72 -11.80
C VAL A 103 -6.32 -12.02 -13.15
N LEU A 104 -7.30 -12.45 -13.96
CA LEU A 104 -7.60 -11.85 -15.25
C LEU A 104 -8.68 -10.78 -15.11
N LYS A 105 -8.59 -9.78 -15.98
CA LYS A 105 -9.58 -8.69 -16.02
C LYS A 105 -10.78 -9.12 -16.86
N PRO A 106 -12.02 -8.96 -16.36
CA PRO A 106 -13.22 -9.25 -17.16
C PRO A 106 -13.32 -8.33 -18.36
N LEU A 107 -14.10 -8.75 -19.36
CA LEU A 107 -14.40 -7.88 -20.50
C LEU A 107 -15.09 -6.61 -20.00
N GLY A 108 -14.64 -5.45 -20.47
CA GLY A 108 -15.21 -4.18 -20.05
C GLY A 108 -14.72 -3.66 -18.70
N TRP A 109 -13.76 -4.36 -18.07
CA TRP A 109 -13.20 -3.90 -16.79
C TRP A 109 -12.50 -2.55 -16.97
N VAL A 110 -12.75 -1.65 -16.03
CA VAL A 110 -12.18 -0.30 -16.03
C VAL A 110 -11.12 -0.19 -14.93
N ALA A 111 -9.94 0.31 -15.29
CA ALA A 111 -8.86 0.52 -14.35
C ALA A 111 -9.21 1.61 -13.32
N PRO A 112 -8.58 1.61 -12.13
CA PRO A 112 -8.85 2.67 -11.15
C PRO A 112 -8.45 4.04 -11.67
N ASN A 113 -9.27 5.04 -11.37
CA ASN A 113 -8.93 6.43 -11.64
C ASN A 113 -8.41 7.06 -10.34
N LEU A 114 -7.10 7.22 -10.23
CA LEU A 114 -6.47 7.73 -9.02
C LEU A 114 -6.24 9.24 -9.04
N THR A 115 -6.55 9.91 -10.14
CA THR A 115 -6.37 11.36 -10.25
C THR A 115 -7.03 12.17 -9.12
N PRO A 116 -8.26 11.84 -8.66
CA PRO A 116 -8.88 12.61 -7.56
C PRO A 116 -8.14 12.47 -6.21
N PHE A 117 -7.23 11.50 -6.08
CA PHE A 117 -6.58 11.18 -4.80
C PHE A 117 -5.14 11.64 -4.73
N LEU A 118 -4.69 12.44 -5.69
CA LEU A 118 -3.32 12.99 -5.70
C LEU A 118 -3.12 14.07 -4.62
N THR A 119 -4.21 14.59 -4.09
CA THR A 119 -4.18 15.47 -2.93
C THR A 119 -5.24 15.01 -1.94
N LYS A 120 -5.03 15.30 -0.66
CA LYS A 120 -5.94 14.84 0.41
C LYS A 120 -7.12 15.80 0.63
N GLU A 121 -7.29 16.79 -0.19
CA GLU A 121 -8.39 17.76 -0.04
C GLU A 121 -9.77 17.17 -0.31
#